data_3d8a9032423b3b7961629cdc1b97e7b1
#
_entry.id   3d8a9032423b3b7961629cdc1b97e7b1
#
_cell.length_a   1.000
_cell.length_b   1.000
_cell.length_c   1.000
_cell.angle_alpha   90.00
_cell.angle_beta   90.00
_cell.angle_gamma   90.00
#
_symmetry.space_group_name_H-M   'P 1'
#
loop_
_entity.id
_entity.type
_entity.pdbx_description
1 polymer ?
#
loop_
_entity_poly.entity_id
_entity_poly.type
_entity_poly.pdbx_seq_one_letter_code
_entity_poly.pdbx_strand_id
1 'polypeptide(L)'
;MATNNFGQQTQTGQNRIQSFAFVIAAGVCVLFSIALTASGLLGVGQSCQIVLDEQINPNDAPSASLVRLPGIGIGRAGAIVAYRDNFGKKNSNNRTFRNCEDLQKVKGIGPKTVENISEWLKFE
;
A
#
# COMPACT_ATOMS: atom_id res chain seq x y z
N MET A 1 41.93 51.79 -49.09
CA MET A 1 40.63 51.19 -48.80
C MET A 1 40.79 49.73 -48.61
N ALA A 2 41.02 49.31 -47.39
CA ALA A 2 41.01 47.90 -47.01
C ALA A 2 40.46 47.84 -45.57
N THR A 3 39.15 47.66 -45.47
CA THR A 3 38.49 47.66 -44.18
C THR A 3 37.47 46.53 -44.15
N ASN A 4 37.60 45.68 -43.14
CA ASN A 4 36.51 45.01 -42.41
C ASN A 4 35.90 43.74 -43.03
N ASN A 5 36.71 42.70 -43.21
CA ASN A 5 36.17 41.36 -43.38
C ASN A 5 36.51 40.40 -42.20
N PHE A 6 37.13 40.93 -41.15
CA PHE A 6 37.52 40.08 -40.00
C PHE A 6 36.43 39.85 -38.96
N GLY A 7 35.36 40.67 -38.98
CA GLY A 7 34.29 40.57 -37.95
C GLY A 7 33.12 39.63 -38.26
N GLN A 8 32.95 39.23 -39.51
CA GLN A 8 31.78 38.45 -39.89
C GLN A 8 31.98 36.91 -39.84
N GLN A 9 33.22 36.45 -39.82
CA GLN A 9 33.45 35.00 -39.74
C GLN A 9 33.36 34.40 -38.35
N THR A 10 33.47 35.18 -37.31
CA THR A 10 33.37 34.69 -35.93
C THR A 10 31.94 34.54 -35.46
N GLN A 11 31.00 35.32 -36.00
CA GLN A 11 29.58 35.20 -35.59
C GLN A 11 28.84 33.99 -36.18
N THR A 12 29.20 33.57 -37.39
CA THR A 12 28.56 32.39 -38.01
C THR A 12 28.96 31.08 -37.35
N GLY A 13 30.19 30.98 -36.84
CA GLY A 13 30.65 29.82 -36.07
C GLY A 13 29.97 29.72 -34.70
N GLN A 14 29.82 30.84 -34.03
CA GLN A 14 29.25 30.91 -32.70
C GLN A 14 27.75 30.55 -32.67
N ASN A 15 27.00 31.01 -33.68
CA ASN A 15 25.58 30.71 -33.82
C ASN A 15 25.33 29.23 -34.14
N ARG A 16 26.21 28.57 -34.89
CA ARG A 16 26.13 27.16 -35.21
C ARG A 16 26.39 26.29 -33.98
N ILE A 17 27.40 26.65 -33.19
CA ILE A 17 27.73 25.92 -31.95
C ILE A 17 26.59 26.06 -30.92
N GLN A 18 25.99 27.26 -30.79
CA GLN A 18 24.84 27.45 -29.92
C GLN A 18 23.62 26.63 -30.38
N SER A 19 23.33 26.57 -31.68
CA SER A 19 22.23 25.79 -32.20
C SER A 19 22.41 24.31 -31.95
N PHE A 20 23.61 23.76 -32.08
CA PHE A 20 23.91 22.36 -31.77
C PHE A 20 23.77 22.09 -30.26
N ALA A 21 24.20 23.00 -29.41
CA ALA A 21 24.05 22.89 -27.97
C ALA A 21 22.56 22.81 -27.55
N PHE A 22 21.72 23.68 -28.16
CA PHE A 22 20.27 23.63 -27.90
C PHE A 22 19.61 22.35 -28.40
N VAL A 23 20.00 21.83 -29.54
CA VAL A 23 19.46 20.56 -30.07
C VAL A 23 19.85 19.39 -29.17
N ILE A 24 21.09 19.36 -28.71
CA ILE A 24 21.56 18.31 -27.79
C ILE A 24 20.83 18.42 -26.44
N ALA A 25 20.70 19.62 -25.88
CA ALA A 25 19.98 19.84 -24.62
C ALA A 25 18.51 19.43 -24.73
N ALA A 26 17.83 19.81 -25.81
CA ALA A 26 16.44 19.38 -26.07
C ALA A 26 16.32 17.86 -26.19
N GLY A 27 17.24 17.23 -26.90
CA GLY A 27 17.27 15.75 -27.01
C GLY A 27 17.44 15.06 -25.67
N VAL A 28 18.34 15.55 -24.83
CA VAL A 28 18.55 15.01 -23.47
C VAL A 28 17.29 15.18 -22.60
N CYS A 29 16.63 16.33 -22.67
CA CYS A 29 15.39 16.58 -21.93
C CYS A 29 14.27 15.61 -22.36
N VAL A 30 14.13 15.37 -23.67
CA VAL A 30 13.12 14.43 -24.18
C VAL A 30 13.40 12.99 -23.72
N LEU A 31 14.65 12.54 -23.80
CA LEU A 31 15.04 11.23 -23.32
C LEU A 31 14.81 11.08 -21.80
N PHE A 32 15.11 12.12 -21.05
CA PHE A 32 14.88 12.11 -19.60
C PHE A 32 13.39 12.08 -19.24
N SER A 33 12.56 12.79 -20.00
CA SER A 33 11.11 12.77 -19.85
C SER A 33 10.53 11.38 -20.15
N ILE A 34 11.02 10.71 -21.21
CA ILE A 34 10.61 9.34 -21.57
C ILE A 34 11.04 8.36 -20.48
N ALA A 35 12.24 8.50 -19.94
CA ALA A 35 12.75 7.65 -18.88
C ALA A 35 11.91 7.79 -17.58
N LEU A 36 11.52 9.01 -17.21
CA LEU A 36 10.68 9.26 -16.04
C LEU A 36 9.26 8.71 -16.21
N THR A 37 8.68 8.86 -17.39
CA THR A 37 7.34 8.30 -17.67
C THR A 37 7.36 6.78 -17.72
N ALA A 38 8.39 6.17 -18.29
CA ALA A 38 8.55 4.71 -18.31
C ALA A 38 8.74 4.14 -16.88
N SER A 39 9.49 4.83 -16.02
CA SER A 39 9.65 4.45 -14.62
C SER A 39 8.35 4.53 -13.83
N GLY A 40 7.51 5.51 -14.13
CA GLY A 40 6.18 5.65 -13.53
C GLY A 40 5.21 4.54 -13.96
N LEU A 41 5.29 4.08 -15.21
CA LEU A 41 4.42 3.01 -15.70
C LEU A 41 4.84 1.62 -15.17
N LEU A 42 6.13 1.41 -14.91
CA LEU A 42 6.64 0.14 -14.38
C LEU A 42 6.55 0.05 -12.84
N GLY A 43 6.37 1.18 -12.15
CA GLY A 43 6.30 1.25 -10.69
C GLY A 43 4.89 1.20 -10.09
N VAL A 44 3.84 1.27 -10.88
CA VAL A 44 2.43 1.30 -10.41
C VAL A 44 1.75 -0.07 -10.53
N GLY A 45 2.51 -1.12 -10.60
CA GLY A 45 2.00 -2.49 -10.68
C GLY A 45 2.10 -3.29 -9.39
N GLN A 46 2.35 -2.68 -8.24
CA GLN A 46 1.92 -3.29 -6.98
C GLN A 46 0.43 -2.99 -6.79
N SER A 47 -0.38 -3.61 -7.63
CA SER A 47 -1.66 -4.09 -7.16
C SER A 47 -1.31 -4.91 -5.92
N CYS A 48 -1.48 -4.32 -4.75
CA CYS A 48 -1.77 -5.09 -3.57
C CYS A 48 -2.98 -5.92 -4.01
N GLN A 49 -2.76 -7.12 -4.51
CA GLN A 49 -3.77 -8.15 -4.49
C GLN A 49 -3.99 -8.36 -3.00
N ILE A 50 -4.89 -7.54 -2.48
CA ILE A 50 -5.64 -7.91 -1.31
C ILE A 50 -6.36 -9.17 -1.80
N VAL A 51 -5.73 -10.32 -1.59
CA VAL A 51 -6.45 -11.57 -1.48
C VAL A 51 -7.42 -11.23 -0.35
N LEU A 52 -8.63 -10.92 -0.72
CA LEU A 52 -9.74 -10.83 0.20
C LEU A 52 -9.89 -12.27 0.68
N ASP A 53 -9.10 -12.59 1.68
CA ASP A 53 -9.35 -13.74 2.52
C ASP A 53 -10.71 -13.44 3.14
N GLU A 54 -11.75 -14.02 2.58
CA GLU A 54 -13.13 -13.75 3.00
C GLU A 54 -13.31 -14.12 4.47
N GLN A 55 -12.43 -14.97 4.99
CA GLN A 55 -12.44 -15.41 6.37
C GLN A 55 -11.44 -14.60 7.22
N ILE A 56 -11.89 -14.21 8.39
CA ILE A 56 -11.15 -13.40 9.34
C ILE A 56 -10.65 -14.27 10.48
N ASN A 57 -9.35 -14.22 10.75
CA ASN A 57 -8.79 -14.91 11.92
C ASN A 57 -8.91 -14.01 13.17
N PRO A 58 -9.72 -14.35 14.16
CA PRO A 58 -9.92 -13.52 15.35
C PRO A 58 -8.67 -13.42 16.25
N ASN A 59 -7.70 -14.34 16.07
CA ASN A 59 -6.45 -14.29 16.83
C ASN A 59 -5.53 -13.16 16.38
N ASP A 60 -5.54 -12.77 15.08
CA ASP A 60 -4.60 -11.81 14.51
C ASP A 60 -5.28 -10.56 13.95
N ALA A 61 -6.55 -10.66 13.55
CA ALA A 61 -7.25 -9.60 12.86
C ALA A 61 -7.28 -8.29 13.67
N PRO A 62 -7.01 -7.13 13.06
CA PRO A 62 -7.21 -5.83 13.68
C PRO A 62 -8.70 -5.57 13.95
N SER A 63 -9.00 -4.71 14.92
CA SER A 63 -10.39 -4.37 15.27
C SER A 63 -11.21 -3.88 14.08
N ALA A 64 -10.57 -3.15 13.14
CA ALA A 64 -11.21 -2.66 11.92
C ALA A 64 -11.72 -3.80 11.00
N SER A 65 -11.00 -4.91 10.93
CA SER A 65 -11.43 -6.10 10.17
C SER A 65 -12.56 -6.84 10.91
N LEU A 66 -12.47 -6.94 12.22
CA LEU A 66 -13.50 -7.59 13.05
C LEU A 66 -14.86 -6.87 12.98
N VAL A 67 -14.86 -5.55 12.83
CA VAL A 67 -16.11 -4.76 12.68
C VAL A 67 -16.88 -5.13 11.41
N ARG A 68 -16.22 -5.71 10.39
CA ARG A 68 -16.85 -6.15 9.14
C ARG A 68 -17.72 -7.40 9.33
N LEU A 69 -17.54 -8.12 10.42
CA LEU A 69 -18.33 -9.31 10.73
C LEU A 69 -19.78 -8.92 11.08
N PRO A 70 -20.77 -9.68 10.60
CA PRO A 70 -22.17 -9.38 10.86
C PRO A 70 -22.48 -9.40 12.36
N GLY A 71 -23.03 -8.29 12.85
CA GLY A 71 -23.37 -8.15 14.29
C GLY A 71 -22.18 -7.82 15.20
N ILE A 72 -20.98 -7.65 14.68
CA ILE A 72 -19.81 -7.20 15.43
C ILE A 72 -19.61 -5.70 15.20
N GLY A 73 -20.01 -4.90 16.17
CA GLY A 73 -19.72 -3.46 16.19
C GLY A 73 -18.37 -3.14 16.86
N ILE A 74 -18.00 -1.87 16.87
CA ILE A 74 -16.73 -1.38 17.42
C ILE A 74 -16.49 -1.87 18.85
N GLY A 75 -17.52 -1.86 19.71
CA GLY A 75 -17.40 -2.32 21.10
C GLY A 75 -17.08 -3.80 21.23
N ARG A 76 -17.73 -4.66 20.42
CA ARG A 76 -17.47 -6.11 20.42
C ARG A 76 -16.12 -6.44 19.79
N ALA A 77 -15.75 -5.76 18.70
CA ALA A 77 -14.42 -5.91 18.10
C ALA A 77 -13.31 -5.52 19.10
N GLY A 78 -13.47 -4.42 19.81
CA GLY A 78 -12.55 -4.02 20.88
C GLY A 78 -12.48 -5.02 22.02
N ALA A 79 -13.61 -5.63 22.40
CA ALA A 79 -13.64 -6.67 23.41
C ALA A 79 -12.91 -7.95 23.00
N ILE A 80 -12.99 -8.36 21.72
CA ILE A 80 -12.23 -9.50 21.18
C ILE A 80 -10.73 -9.21 21.28
N VAL A 81 -10.28 -8.04 20.82
CA VAL A 81 -8.87 -7.65 20.88
C VAL A 81 -8.37 -7.60 22.31
N ALA A 82 -9.10 -6.94 23.21
CA ALA A 82 -8.73 -6.85 24.63
C ALA A 82 -8.67 -8.25 25.29
N TYR A 83 -9.58 -9.14 24.96
CA TYR A 83 -9.58 -10.50 25.49
C TYR A 83 -8.35 -11.30 25.04
N ARG A 84 -8.02 -11.29 23.74
CA ARG A 84 -6.85 -11.99 23.23
C ARG A 84 -5.53 -11.43 23.79
N ASP A 85 -5.42 -10.10 23.91
CA ASP A 85 -4.22 -9.45 24.43
C ASP A 85 -4.00 -9.81 25.91
N ASN A 86 -5.07 -9.86 26.70
CA ASN A 86 -5.00 -10.30 28.10
C ASN A 86 -4.70 -11.79 28.24
N PHE A 87 -5.21 -12.61 27.34
CA PHE A 87 -4.95 -14.05 27.33
C PHE A 87 -3.49 -14.33 26.90
N GLY A 88 -3.00 -13.65 25.86
CA GLY A 88 -1.63 -13.77 25.38
C GLY A 88 -0.58 -13.37 26.43
N LYS A 89 -0.87 -12.39 27.28
CA LYS A 89 0.00 -12.03 28.41
C LYS A 89 0.14 -13.15 29.46
N LYS A 90 -0.88 -13.96 29.60
CA LYS A 90 -0.89 -15.08 30.58
C LYS A 90 -0.36 -16.40 30.00
N ASN A 91 -0.46 -16.59 28.70
CA ASN A 91 -0.18 -17.85 28.00
C ASN A 91 0.58 -17.60 26.71
N SER A 92 1.85 -17.28 26.76
CA SER A 92 2.69 -16.87 25.64
C SER A 92 2.75 -17.83 24.43
N ASN A 93 2.31 -19.08 24.58
CA ASN A 93 2.40 -20.11 23.55
C ASN A 93 1.05 -20.70 23.10
N ASN A 94 -0.08 -20.15 23.52
CA ASN A 94 -1.38 -20.76 23.25
C ASN A 94 -2.27 -19.78 22.48
N ARG A 95 -2.88 -20.25 21.38
CA ARG A 95 -3.90 -19.47 20.65
C ARG A 95 -5.05 -19.16 21.59
N THR A 96 -5.55 -17.94 21.52
CA THR A 96 -6.65 -17.48 22.37
C THR A 96 -7.96 -18.13 21.98
N PHE A 97 -8.22 -18.19 20.68
CA PHE A 97 -9.44 -18.79 20.11
C PHE A 97 -9.05 -19.97 19.21
N ARG A 98 -9.54 -21.15 19.52
CA ARG A 98 -9.30 -22.38 18.77
C ARG A 98 -10.48 -22.75 17.87
N ASN A 99 -11.67 -22.34 18.27
CA ASN A 99 -12.92 -22.57 17.59
C ASN A 99 -13.88 -21.38 17.78
N CYS A 100 -14.99 -21.40 17.05
CA CYS A 100 -16.01 -20.35 17.14
C CYS A 100 -16.59 -20.22 18.56
N GLU A 101 -16.69 -21.31 19.30
CA GLU A 101 -17.28 -21.33 20.65
C GLU A 101 -16.45 -20.55 21.66
N ASP A 102 -15.12 -20.49 21.47
CA ASP A 102 -14.23 -19.72 22.34
C ASP A 102 -14.54 -18.24 22.35
N LEU A 103 -15.13 -17.71 21.26
CA LEU A 103 -15.55 -16.32 21.19
C LEU A 103 -16.69 -15.98 22.17
N GLN A 104 -17.46 -16.97 22.62
CA GLN A 104 -18.49 -16.75 23.63
C GLN A 104 -17.92 -16.34 25.00
N LYS A 105 -16.62 -16.58 25.23
CA LYS A 105 -15.92 -16.15 26.44
C LYS A 105 -15.69 -14.63 26.46
N VAL A 106 -15.86 -13.97 25.31
CA VAL A 106 -15.72 -12.52 25.18
C VAL A 106 -17.00 -11.84 25.59
N LYS A 107 -16.89 -10.84 26.46
CA LYS A 107 -18.05 -10.08 26.94
C LYS A 107 -18.84 -9.46 25.78
N GLY A 108 -20.12 -9.76 25.69
CA GLY A 108 -21.04 -9.22 24.69
C GLY A 108 -21.13 -10.06 23.40
N ILE A 109 -20.48 -11.21 23.34
CA ILE A 109 -20.60 -12.16 22.25
C ILE A 109 -21.34 -13.42 22.78
N GLY A 110 -22.57 -13.56 22.35
CA GLY A 110 -23.40 -14.73 22.70
C GLY A 110 -23.41 -15.79 21.59
N PRO A 111 -24.02 -16.96 21.87
CA PRO A 111 -24.07 -18.08 20.93
C PRO A 111 -24.70 -17.69 19.58
N LYS A 112 -25.75 -16.90 19.58
CA LYS A 112 -26.40 -16.41 18.37
C LYS A 112 -25.50 -15.50 17.52
N THR A 113 -24.66 -14.72 18.16
CA THR A 113 -23.66 -13.87 17.44
C THR A 113 -22.58 -14.74 16.83
N VAL A 114 -22.12 -15.76 17.55
CA VAL A 114 -21.11 -16.71 17.06
C VAL A 114 -21.63 -17.51 15.87
N GLU A 115 -22.86 -17.97 15.92
CA GLU A 115 -23.52 -18.68 14.82
C GLU A 115 -23.54 -17.81 13.55
N ASN A 116 -23.91 -16.54 13.66
CA ASN A 116 -23.99 -15.61 12.53
C ASN A 116 -22.63 -15.29 11.88
N ILE A 117 -21.53 -15.41 12.61
CA ILE A 117 -20.19 -15.07 12.11
C ILE A 117 -19.33 -16.30 11.80
N SER A 118 -19.80 -17.50 12.12
CA SER A 118 -19.02 -18.74 11.99
C SER A 118 -18.47 -18.98 10.58
N GLU A 119 -19.25 -18.65 9.54
CA GLU A 119 -18.85 -18.81 8.14
C GLU A 119 -17.73 -17.85 7.72
N TRP A 120 -17.58 -16.74 8.44
CA TRP A 120 -16.61 -15.68 8.17
C TRP A 120 -15.32 -15.81 8.96
N LEU A 121 -15.21 -16.86 9.78
CA LEU A 121 -14.07 -17.06 10.67
C LEU A 121 -13.19 -18.21 10.20
N LYS A 122 -11.88 -18.01 10.35
CA LYS A 122 -10.86 -19.06 10.24
C LYS A 122 -10.01 -19.08 11.49
N PHE A 123 -9.50 -20.25 11.84
CA PHE A 123 -8.65 -20.48 13.01
C PHE A 123 -7.38 -21.20 12.54
N GLU A 124 -6.32 -20.42 12.34
CA GLU A 124 -4.98 -20.91 11.95
C GLU A 124 -3.97 -20.71 13.07
#